data_cc13ed0fdaf32c4bf85f715b5a0c5545
#
_entry.id   cc13ed0fdaf32c4bf85f715b5a0c5545
#
_cell.length_a   1.000
_cell.length_b   1.000
_cell.length_c   1.000
_cell.angle_alpha   90.00
_cell.angle_beta   90.00
_cell.angle_gamma   90.00
#
_symmetry.space_group_name_H-M   'P 1'
#
loop_
_entity.id
_entity.type
_entity.pdbx_description
1 polymer ?
#
loop_
_entity_poly.entity_id
_entity_poly.type
_entity_poly.pdbx_seq_one_letter_code
_entity_poly.pdbx_strand_id
1 'polypeptide(L)'
;MNINIGLDKDFEKKFKELKNKYGEKMASLNGLADSQLNYNEFIDNFVDTKVVADSSIDPNANVGHKDVITLEHEMIKPHYKLLALNKIYYELKKQFSKEEADEWFEAEFSRSLYLHDAPTSSTKPYCYAYTLKDLAEKGLYFIEGYNAEPAKHLGTFVTFLKEFTAYTSSRSSGAVGLPNLIPYMYYFWDRDVKQGYYTETPEKYAKQNIQSFIYAINQPYCRDGSQSAFTNTSIFDHEYLTALFGGEVFPDGAYMIDEIEGIMNFQKMFLEEMSEIRAHNMFTFPVNSISLIKKDGKFVDEEFARWACEHNRKWNDSNFFVDDTVTSLSNCCRLKSSIKDLGFFNSIGGTALRVGSVKVSTVNLARIAYENNTEEEFLEKLKQTVNNNLKLLHVVRSIIKRNIEKGLLPNYTHGLIDINTQYNTCGFIGIYETMKKFGYTYMDEFDNTFYNDEAFEFGKKIFEVMHEVKNEFQKDKDYQINLEQIPGENTASKLQKADEILYPNKVVKDLPLYANQFIGLGIKTTMKERIRIASAFDKYCSGGSILHANIEAPFSNFEQAWNMLNYITDQGVTYFAFNTKIQVCKNNHAFFGKKCPVCGGDVDGEYTRID
;
A
#
# COMPACT_ATOMS: atom_id res chain seq x y z
N MET A 1 34.98 -8.08 26.96
CA MET A 1 35.10 -7.13 25.84
C MET A 1 33.76 -6.38 25.77
N ASN A 2 33.72 -5.08 26.10
CA ASN A 2 32.49 -4.31 25.93
C ASN A 2 32.37 -3.95 24.45
N ILE A 3 31.46 -4.60 23.74
CA ILE A 3 31.14 -4.24 22.35
C ILE A 3 30.30 -2.98 22.40
N ASN A 4 30.87 -1.85 21.98
CA ASN A 4 30.14 -0.61 21.84
C ASN A 4 29.54 -0.55 20.43
N ILE A 5 28.21 -0.64 20.31
CA ILE A 5 27.50 -0.52 19.03
C ILE A 5 27.20 0.94 18.64
N GLY A 6 27.73 1.91 19.40
CA GLY A 6 27.67 3.34 19.07
C GLY A 6 26.29 3.98 19.20
N LEU A 7 25.45 3.51 20.11
CA LEU A 7 24.16 4.17 20.40
C LEU A 7 24.40 5.54 21.06
N ASP A 8 23.51 6.49 20.76
CA ASP A 8 23.46 7.78 21.43
C ASP A 8 23.12 7.59 22.91
N LYS A 9 23.87 8.24 23.82
CA LYS A 9 23.70 8.05 25.26
C LYS A 9 22.32 8.50 25.78
N ASP A 10 21.74 9.55 25.20
CA ASP A 10 20.40 10.00 25.58
C ASP A 10 19.35 9.00 25.11
N PHE A 11 19.51 8.44 23.90
CA PHE A 11 18.67 7.35 23.39
C PHE A 11 18.73 6.11 24.30
N GLU A 12 19.91 5.65 24.67
CA GLU A 12 20.07 4.50 25.58
C GLU A 12 19.38 4.74 26.93
N LYS A 13 19.54 5.95 27.48
CA LYS A 13 18.90 6.35 28.74
C LYS A 13 17.37 6.33 28.58
N LYS A 14 16.85 6.98 27.52
CA LYS A 14 15.40 7.03 27.26
C LYS A 14 14.84 5.65 26.99
N PHE A 15 15.53 4.79 26.23
CA PHE A 15 15.10 3.42 25.98
C PHE A 15 14.93 2.60 27.28
N LYS A 16 15.90 2.68 28.20
CA LYS A 16 15.81 2.02 29.52
C LYS A 16 14.65 2.58 30.35
N GLU A 17 14.46 3.91 30.35
CA GLU A 17 13.33 4.56 31.02
C GLU A 17 12.00 4.03 30.47
N LEU A 18 11.83 3.96 29.15
CA LEU A 18 10.60 3.49 28.50
C LEU A 18 10.34 1.99 28.76
N LYS A 19 11.38 1.14 28.72
CA LYS A 19 11.24 -0.28 29.12
C LYS A 19 10.76 -0.42 30.56
N ASN A 20 11.31 0.37 31.48
CA ASN A 20 10.89 0.36 32.88
C ASN A 20 9.45 0.89 33.05
N LYS A 21 9.09 1.95 32.33
CA LYS A 21 7.76 2.58 32.39
C LYS A 21 6.65 1.68 31.82
N TYR A 22 6.88 1.08 30.66
CA TYR A 22 5.86 0.37 29.90
C TYR A 22 5.94 -1.16 30.01
N GLY A 23 7.06 -1.68 30.50
CA GLY A 23 7.28 -3.10 30.74
C GLY A 23 7.64 -3.93 29.53
N GLU A 24 7.99 -5.20 29.79
CA GLU A 24 8.51 -6.15 28.80
C GLU A 24 7.46 -6.51 27.71
N LYS A 25 6.17 -6.55 28.06
CA LYS A 25 5.10 -6.80 27.09
C LYS A 25 5.07 -5.74 25.99
N MET A 26 5.23 -4.47 26.36
CA MET A 26 5.30 -3.37 25.39
C MET A 26 6.59 -3.44 24.56
N ALA A 27 7.72 -3.77 25.19
CA ALA A 27 8.97 -4.00 24.48
C ALA A 27 8.84 -5.13 23.45
N SER A 28 8.16 -6.22 23.81
CA SER A 28 7.89 -7.35 22.92
C SER A 28 7.03 -6.95 21.72
N LEU A 29 5.96 -6.17 21.91
CA LEU A 29 5.16 -5.62 20.80
C LEU A 29 5.98 -4.73 19.86
N ASN A 30 7.03 -4.12 20.40
CA ASN A 30 7.98 -3.34 19.63
C ASN A 30 9.04 -4.18 18.91
N GLY A 31 9.13 -5.49 19.16
CA GLY A 31 10.22 -6.31 18.67
C GLY A 31 11.57 -5.96 19.33
N LEU A 32 11.55 -5.44 20.58
CA LEU A 32 12.72 -4.95 21.32
C LEU A 32 12.80 -5.53 22.75
N ALA A 33 12.13 -6.66 23.00
CA ALA A 33 12.26 -7.41 24.25
C ALA A 33 13.66 -8.01 24.38
N ASP A 34 14.10 -8.30 25.60
CA ASP A 34 15.42 -8.87 25.83
C ASP A 34 15.61 -10.22 25.12
N SER A 35 14.57 -11.06 25.10
CA SER A 35 14.56 -12.32 24.36
C SER A 35 14.68 -12.14 22.84
N GLN A 36 14.12 -11.07 22.28
CA GLN A 36 14.19 -10.75 20.84
C GLN A 36 15.54 -10.14 20.44
N LEU A 37 16.24 -9.54 21.37
CA LEU A 37 17.59 -9.00 21.18
C LEU A 37 18.68 -10.02 21.55
N ASN A 38 18.30 -11.17 22.10
CA ASN A 38 19.19 -12.28 22.41
C ASN A 38 19.18 -13.32 21.26
N TYR A 39 20.28 -13.45 20.54
CA TYR A 39 20.35 -14.34 19.39
C TYR A 39 20.03 -15.79 19.71
N ASN A 40 20.50 -16.34 20.83
CA ASN A 40 20.28 -17.72 21.18
C ASN A 40 18.78 -17.99 21.46
N GLU A 41 18.16 -17.15 22.29
CA GLU A 41 16.74 -17.25 22.57
C GLU A 41 15.87 -17.03 21.32
N PHE A 42 16.29 -16.11 20.42
CA PHE A 42 15.58 -15.88 19.17
C PHE A 42 15.60 -17.12 18.29
N ILE A 43 16.78 -17.73 18.10
CA ILE A 43 16.96 -18.91 17.26
C ILE A 43 16.14 -20.09 17.82
N ASP A 44 16.24 -20.35 19.13
CA ASP A 44 15.51 -21.44 19.77
C ASP A 44 14.00 -21.25 19.61
N ASN A 45 13.49 -20.06 19.89
CA ASN A 45 12.07 -19.72 19.69
C ASN A 45 11.61 -19.87 18.24
N PHE A 46 12.43 -19.45 17.26
CA PHE A 46 12.11 -19.60 15.85
C PHE A 46 12.07 -21.06 15.42
N VAL A 47 13.04 -21.86 15.85
CA VAL A 47 13.11 -23.31 15.53
C VAL A 47 11.92 -24.06 16.13
N ASP A 48 11.50 -23.70 17.33
CA ASP A 48 10.38 -24.37 18.02
C ASP A 48 9.00 -23.91 17.50
N THR A 49 8.89 -22.73 16.88
CA THR A 49 7.65 -22.21 16.34
C THR A 49 7.21 -23.00 15.10
N LYS A 50 5.95 -23.49 15.09
CA LYS A 50 5.40 -24.23 13.95
C LYS A 50 4.91 -23.32 12.81
N VAL A 51 4.52 -22.08 13.12
CA VAL A 51 3.98 -21.10 12.18
C VAL A 51 4.79 -19.83 12.29
N VAL A 52 5.38 -19.39 11.18
CA VAL A 52 6.25 -18.20 11.12
C VAL A 52 5.46 -16.93 10.88
N ALA A 53 4.35 -17.01 10.16
CA ALA A 53 3.42 -15.91 9.96
C ALA A 53 1.99 -16.44 9.80
N ASP A 54 1.02 -15.62 10.21
CA ASP A 54 -0.40 -15.93 10.07
C ASP A 54 -0.94 -15.26 8.81
N SER A 55 -1.00 -16.01 7.72
CA SER A 55 -1.57 -15.56 6.45
C SER A 55 -3.08 -15.33 6.49
N SER A 56 -3.76 -15.75 7.58
CA SER A 56 -5.18 -15.47 7.77
C SER A 56 -5.44 -14.02 8.19
N ILE A 57 -4.43 -13.35 8.77
CA ILE A 57 -4.52 -11.93 9.18
C ILE A 57 -4.11 -10.99 8.06
N ASP A 58 -3.17 -11.43 7.24
CA ASP A 58 -2.64 -10.65 6.12
C ASP A 58 -2.33 -11.58 4.94
N PRO A 59 -3.28 -11.80 4.04
CA PRO A 59 -3.06 -12.62 2.85
C PRO A 59 -2.04 -12.00 1.88
N ASN A 60 -1.75 -10.70 2.01
CA ASN A 60 -0.66 -10.02 1.31
C ASN A 60 0.65 -10.10 2.08
N ALA A 61 0.64 -10.55 3.33
CA ALA A 61 1.86 -10.82 4.04
C ALA A 61 2.67 -11.80 3.21
N ASN A 62 3.81 -11.35 2.78
CA ASN A 62 4.84 -12.20 2.24
C ASN A 62 5.27 -13.14 3.37
N VAL A 63 4.49 -14.19 3.56
CA VAL A 63 4.68 -15.17 4.62
C VAL A 63 6.01 -15.82 4.39
N GLY A 64 6.97 -15.51 5.27
CA GLY A 64 8.24 -16.19 5.25
C GLY A 64 8.00 -17.68 5.51
N HIS A 65 8.44 -18.52 4.60
CA HIS A 65 8.52 -19.94 4.88
C HIS A 65 9.45 -20.19 6.06
N LYS A 66 9.16 -21.20 6.89
CA LYS A 66 10.07 -21.58 7.97
C LYS A 66 11.32 -22.23 7.36
N ASP A 67 12.28 -21.42 6.98
CA ASP A 67 13.57 -21.83 6.43
C ASP A 67 14.72 -20.96 6.94
N VAL A 68 15.93 -21.29 6.54
CA VAL A 68 17.15 -20.59 6.96
C VAL A 68 17.18 -19.13 6.51
N ILE A 69 16.67 -18.80 5.33
CA ILE A 69 16.66 -17.42 4.81
C ILE A 69 15.72 -16.55 5.65
N THR A 70 14.53 -17.09 5.99
CA THR A 70 13.58 -16.39 6.87
C THR A 70 14.18 -16.22 8.27
N LEU A 71 14.84 -17.24 8.83
CA LEU A 71 15.52 -17.12 10.13
C LEU A 71 16.56 -15.99 10.11
N GLU A 72 17.46 -15.98 9.14
CA GLU A 72 18.51 -14.96 9.02
C GLU A 72 17.90 -13.55 8.92
N HIS A 73 16.83 -13.40 8.14
CA HIS A 73 16.16 -12.11 7.96
C HIS A 73 15.46 -11.64 9.25
N GLU A 74 14.71 -12.51 9.91
CA GLU A 74 13.96 -12.17 11.12
C GLU A 74 14.88 -11.94 12.33
N MET A 75 15.96 -12.69 12.45
CA MET A 75 16.92 -12.58 13.55
C MET A 75 17.58 -11.20 13.63
N ILE A 76 17.83 -10.54 12.49
CA ILE A 76 18.48 -9.23 12.46
C ILE A 76 17.49 -8.06 12.58
N LYS A 77 16.22 -8.27 12.32
CA LYS A 77 15.19 -7.19 12.36
C LYS A 77 15.14 -6.40 13.68
N PRO A 78 15.15 -7.03 14.88
CA PRO A 78 15.16 -6.29 16.15
C PRO A 78 16.36 -5.35 16.28
N HIS A 79 17.53 -5.81 15.87
CA HIS A 79 18.77 -5.04 15.90
C HIS A 79 18.75 -3.89 14.90
N TYR A 80 18.31 -4.13 13.66
CA TYR A 80 18.15 -3.07 12.66
C TYR A 80 17.13 -2.03 13.12
N LYS A 81 16.05 -2.47 13.77
CA LYS A 81 15.07 -1.54 14.34
C LYS A 81 15.70 -0.66 15.42
N LEU A 82 16.42 -1.24 16.37
CA LEU A 82 17.09 -0.50 17.42
C LEU A 82 18.05 0.56 16.86
N LEU A 83 18.88 0.17 15.87
CA LEU A 83 19.82 1.07 15.21
C LEU A 83 19.12 2.17 14.40
N ALA A 84 18.04 1.85 13.71
CA ALA A 84 17.25 2.83 12.95
C ALA A 84 16.58 3.86 13.89
N LEU A 85 15.95 3.40 14.98
CA LEU A 85 15.35 4.28 15.96
C LEU A 85 16.39 5.20 16.63
N ASN A 86 17.55 4.65 16.99
CA ASN A 86 18.66 5.44 17.50
C ASN A 86 19.13 6.50 16.49
N LYS A 87 19.25 6.16 15.20
CA LYS A 87 19.65 7.11 14.16
C LYS A 87 18.63 8.22 14.00
N ILE A 88 17.35 7.89 13.98
CA ILE A 88 16.26 8.86 13.88
C ILE A 88 16.24 9.77 15.13
N TYR A 89 16.34 9.22 16.32
CA TYR A 89 16.42 9.96 17.56
C TYR A 89 17.58 10.98 17.56
N TYR A 90 18.77 10.53 17.15
CA TYR A 90 19.94 11.39 17.02
C TYR A 90 19.71 12.57 16.06
N GLU A 91 19.10 12.31 14.90
CA GLU A 91 18.81 13.35 13.92
C GLU A 91 17.69 14.30 14.38
N LEU A 92 16.66 13.79 15.08
CA LEU A 92 15.62 14.63 15.70
C LEU A 92 16.23 15.56 16.74
N LYS A 93 17.06 15.03 17.64
CA LYS A 93 17.78 15.81 18.65
C LYS A 93 18.63 16.90 18.02
N LYS A 94 19.25 16.62 16.87
CA LYS A 94 20.12 17.56 16.16
C LYS A 94 19.35 18.64 15.41
N GLN A 95 18.24 18.30 14.78
CA GLN A 95 17.48 19.20 13.90
C GLN A 95 16.43 20.02 14.66
N PHE A 96 15.94 19.50 15.78
CA PHE A 96 14.93 20.13 16.64
C PHE A 96 15.48 20.26 18.06
N SER A 97 15.09 19.36 18.97
CA SER A 97 15.59 19.36 20.35
C SER A 97 15.63 17.95 20.96
N LYS A 98 16.26 17.82 22.12
CA LYS A 98 16.27 16.57 22.87
C LYS A 98 14.87 16.20 23.35
N GLU A 99 14.13 17.18 23.82
CA GLU A 99 12.76 17.04 24.32
C GLU A 99 11.85 16.46 23.24
N GLU A 100 11.91 17.00 22.02
CA GLU A 100 11.14 16.51 20.88
C GLU A 100 11.56 15.10 20.43
N ALA A 101 12.85 14.77 20.52
CA ALA A 101 13.33 13.42 20.27
C ALA A 101 12.82 12.43 21.33
N ASP A 102 12.81 12.83 22.61
CA ASP A 102 12.28 12.05 23.72
C ASP A 102 10.76 11.82 23.58
N GLU A 103 10.00 12.86 23.23
CA GLU A 103 8.55 12.79 22.99
C GLU A 103 8.21 11.84 21.82
N TRP A 104 8.92 12.00 20.70
CA TRP A 104 8.72 11.10 19.55
C TRP A 104 9.02 9.65 19.92
N PHE A 105 10.15 9.38 20.58
CA PHE A 105 10.53 8.01 20.87
C PHE A 105 9.57 7.37 21.89
N GLU A 106 9.05 8.14 22.81
CA GLU A 106 7.99 7.67 23.71
C GLU A 106 6.68 7.37 22.97
N ALA A 107 6.27 8.25 22.03
CA ALA A 107 5.10 8.03 21.21
C ALA A 107 5.23 6.78 20.31
N GLU A 108 6.40 6.55 19.72
CA GLU A 108 6.69 5.32 18.94
C GLU A 108 6.73 4.08 19.85
N PHE A 109 7.38 4.14 21.00
CA PHE A 109 7.50 3.01 21.91
C PHE A 109 6.16 2.63 22.54
N SER A 110 5.35 3.61 22.93
CA SER A 110 4.00 3.40 23.51
C SER A 110 2.94 3.08 22.46
N ARG A 111 3.25 3.20 21.18
CA ARG A 111 2.31 3.00 20.06
C ARG A 111 1.21 4.07 19.93
N SER A 112 1.48 5.28 20.37
CA SER A 112 0.71 6.46 20.01
C SER A 112 0.99 6.89 18.56
N LEU A 113 2.24 6.67 18.11
CA LEU A 113 2.68 6.71 16.71
C LEU A 113 3.22 5.35 16.28
N TYR A 114 3.17 5.09 14.98
CA TYR A 114 3.73 3.88 14.39
C TYR A 114 4.51 4.19 13.12
N LEU A 115 5.83 4.06 13.19
CA LEU A 115 6.70 4.16 12.02
C LEU A 115 6.70 2.84 11.25
N HIS A 116 6.13 2.85 10.04
CA HIS A 116 6.11 1.66 9.18
C HIS A 116 7.53 1.24 8.79
N ASP A 117 7.78 -0.07 8.76
CA ASP A 117 9.09 -0.63 8.43
C ASP A 117 10.26 0.07 9.14
N ALA A 118 10.11 0.27 10.45
CA ALA A 118 11.10 0.93 11.28
C ALA A 118 12.53 0.37 11.11
N PRO A 119 12.77 -0.96 10.96
CA PRO A 119 14.12 -1.51 10.76
C PRO A 119 14.86 -0.92 9.57
N THR A 120 14.15 -0.61 8.48
CA THR A 120 14.77 -0.09 7.24
C THR A 120 14.65 1.43 7.08
N SER A 121 14.02 2.13 8.02
CA SER A 121 13.68 3.55 7.91
C SER A 121 14.87 4.49 7.78
N SER A 122 16.06 4.09 8.22
CA SER A 122 17.29 4.86 8.02
C SER A 122 18.04 4.55 6.74
N THR A 123 17.56 3.59 5.93
CA THR A 123 18.27 3.09 4.74
C THR A 123 17.42 3.10 3.48
N LYS A 124 16.20 2.61 3.55
CA LYS A 124 15.31 2.44 2.38
C LYS A 124 14.11 3.39 2.48
N PRO A 125 13.72 4.03 1.38
CA PRO A 125 12.44 4.71 1.27
C PRO A 125 11.28 3.70 1.15
N TYR A 126 10.01 4.20 1.15
CA TYR A 126 8.85 3.34 1.29
C TYR A 126 8.33 2.79 -0.05
N CYS A 127 7.51 3.55 -0.76
CA CYS A 127 6.82 3.09 -1.98
C CYS A 127 7.15 3.94 -3.19
N TYR A 128 7.16 3.30 -4.37
CA TYR A 128 7.41 3.98 -5.64
C TYR A 128 6.48 3.52 -6.76
N ALA A 129 6.16 4.44 -7.68
CA ALA A 129 5.65 4.14 -9.00
C ALA A 129 6.70 4.50 -10.05
N TYR A 130 7.17 3.51 -10.79
CA TYR A 130 8.20 3.68 -11.81
C TYR A 130 7.59 3.85 -13.20
N THR A 131 8.30 4.57 -14.08
CA THR A 131 8.07 4.48 -15.51
C THR A 131 8.97 3.41 -16.11
N LEU A 132 8.45 2.63 -17.03
CA LEU A 132 9.21 1.62 -17.79
C LEU A 132 9.80 2.17 -19.09
N LYS A 133 9.63 3.48 -19.37
CA LYS A 133 10.18 4.14 -20.56
C LYS A 133 11.68 3.92 -20.67
N ASP A 134 12.40 4.25 -19.62
CA ASP A 134 13.86 4.11 -19.61
C ASP A 134 14.31 2.66 -19.75
N LEU A 135 13.57 1.70 -19.17
CA LEU A 135 13.85 0.28 -19.34
C LEU A 135 13.67 -0.18 -20.80
N ALA A 136 12.63 0.32 -21.46
CA ALA A 136 12.35 0.01 -22.86
C ALA A 136 13.35 0.66 -23.83
N GLU A 137 13.79 1.91 -23.54
CA GLU A 137 14.69 2.68 -24.41
C GLU A 137 16.18 2.41 -24.17
N LYS A 138 16.56 2.09 -22.92
CA LYS A 138 17.98 1.97 -22.51
C LYS A 138 18.39 0.55 -22.10
N GLY A 139 17.42 -0.37 -21.96
CA GLY A 139 17.68 -1.72 -21.46
C GLY A 139 18.00 -1.76 -19.98
N LEU A 140 18.85 -2.70 -19.56
CA LEU A 140 19.34 -2.78 -18.18
C LEU A 140 20.58 -1.88 -18.04
N TYR A 141 20.41 -0.66 -17.56
CA TYR A 141 21.47 0.34 -17.45
C TYR A 141 21.80 0.76 -16.02
N PHE A 142 21.07 0.24 -15.03
CA PHE A 142 21.10 0.69 -13.65
C PHE A 142 21.94 -0.18 -12.71
N ILE A 143 22.70 -1.16 -13.25
CA ILE A 143 23.67 -1.97 -12.51
C ILE A 143 25.02 -1.86 -13.22
N GLU A 144 25.93 -1.09 -12.64
CA GLU A 144 27.25 -0.87 -13.23
C GLU A 144 27.98 -2.20 -13.49
N GLY A 145 28.52 -2.36 -14.71
CA GLY A 145 29.20 -3.57 -15.15
C GLY A 145 28.31 -4.73 -15.60
N TYR A 146 26.98 -4.60 -15.48
CA TYR A 146 25.99 -5.63 -15.86
C TYR A 146 24.90 -5.07 -16.79
N ASN A 147 25.26 -4.11 -17.61
CA ASN A 147 24.32 -3.47 -18.53
C ASN A 147 23.96 -4.39 -19.67
N ALA A 148 22.73 -4.26 -20.17
CA ALA A 148 22.26 -4.92 -21.38
C ALA A 148 21.57 -3.89 -22.28
N GLU A 149 21.82 -4.01 -23.60
CA GLU A 149 21.15 -3.19 -24.62
C GLU A 149 19.62 -3.32 -24.56
N PRO A 150 18.87 -2.36 -25.11
CA PRO A 150 17.42 -2.41 -25.16
C PRO A 150 16.88 -3.73 -25.71
N ALA A 151 15.78 -4.20 -25.13
CA ALA A 151 15.11 -5.40 -25.59
C ALA A 151 14.61 -5.21 -27.04
N LYS A 152 14.67 -6.28 -27.84
CA LYS A 152 14.14 -6.29 -29.22
C LYS A 152 12.82 -7.03 -29.31
N HIS A 153 12.54 -7.92 -28.36
CA HIS A 153 11.40 -8.84 -28.37
C HIS A 153 10.72 -8.86 -27.00
N LEU A 154 9.42 -9.18 -26.97
CA LEU A 154 8.64 -9.26 -25.73
C LEU A 154 9.28 -10.17 -24.68
N GLY A 155 9.75 -11.35 -25.05
CA GLY A 155 10.36 -12.29 -24.11
C GLY A 155 11.62 -11.72 -23.43
N THR A 156 12.44 -10.96 -24.15
CA THR A 156 13.59 -10.27 -23.59
C THR A 156 13.16 -9.11 -22.69
N PHE A 157 12.16 -8.33 -23.10
CA PHE A 157 11.62 -7.24 -22.28
C PHE A 157 11.03 -7.76 -20.98
N VAL A 158 10.29 -8.87 -21.02
CA VAL A 158 9.75 -9.52 -19.82
C VAL A 158 10.88 -10.02 -18.90
N THR A 159 11.99 -10.50 -19.45
CA THR A 159 13.17 -10.83 -18.64
C THR A 159 13.72 -9.58 -17.94
N PHE A 160 13.86 -8.47 -18.66
CA PHE A 160 14.28 -7.19 -18.06
C PHE A 160 13.30 -6.67 -17.02
N LEU A 161 11.99 -6.84 -17.22
CA LEU A 161 10.97 -6.50 -16.22
C LEU A 161 11.15 -7.27 -14.90
N LYS A 162 11.46 -8.56 -14.98
CA LYS A 162 11.72 -9.39 -13.80
C LYS A 162 12.94 -8.88 -13.02
N GLU A 163 14.06 -8.65 -13.73
CA GLU A 163 15.28 -8.10 -13.14
C GLU A 163 15.05 -6.70 -12.54
N PHE A 164 14.37 -5.84 -13.27
CA PHE A 164 14.00 -4.50 -12.80
C PHE A 164 13.14 -4.55 -11.53
N THR A 165 12.14 -5.43 -11.52
CA THR A 165 11.22 -5.57 -10.38
C THR A 165 11.95 -6.12 -9.16
N ALA A 166 12.78 -7.14 -9.31
CA ALA A 166 13.61 -7.68 -8.24
C ALA A 166 14.59 -6.63 -7.69
N TYR A 167 15.25 -5.90 -8.59
CA TYR A 167 16.18 -4.83 -8.24
C TYR A 167 15.52 -3.70 -7.47
N THR A 168 14.39 -3.18 -7.96
CA THR A 168 13.70 -2.03 -7.38
C THR A 168 12.97 -2.40 -6.09
N SER A 169 12.33 -3.56 -6.02
CA SER A 169 11.63 -4.03 -4.82
C SER A 169 12.57 -4.27 -3.65
N SER A 170 13.80 -4.74 -3.90
CA SER A 170 14.81 -4.92 -2.86
C SER A 170 15.37 -3.59 -2.30
N ARG A 171 15.11 -2.46 -2.95
CA ARG A 171 15.56 -1.12 -2.57
C ARG A 171 14.45 -0.22 -2.04
N SER A 172 13.27 -0.77 -1.82
CA SER A 172 12.13 -0.13 -1.16
C SER A 172 11.64 -0.96 0.01
N SER A 173 10.99 -0.33 0.99
CA SER A 173 10.36 -1.05 2.10
C SER A 173 8.94 -1.49 1.77
N GLY A 174 8.26 -0.78 0.87
CA GLY A 174 6.88 -1.02 0.45
C GLY A 174 6.76 -1.46 -1.01
N ALA A 175 5.69 -1.04 -1.65
CA ALA A 175 5.32 -1.48 -2.99
C ALA A 175 6.13 -0.82 -4.12
N VAL A 176 6.18 -1.52 -5.25
CA VAL A 176 6.72 -1.06 -6.53
C VAL A 176 5.58 -0.98 -7.54
N GLY A 177 5.17 0.23 -7.86
CA GLY A 177 4.16 0.48 -8.89
C GLY A 177 4.75 0.44 -10.29
N LEU A 178 4.03 -0.20 -11.20
CA LEU A 178 4.37 -0.30 -12.62
C LEU A 178 3.16 0.14 -13.47
N PRO A 179 2.73 1.42 -13.39
CA PRO A 179 1.46 1.85 -13.98
C PRO A 179 1.43 1.76 -15.51
N ASN A 180 2.57 1.85 -16.18
CA ASN A 180 2.67 1.70 -17.64
C ASN A 180 3.22 0.34 -18.11
N LEU A 181 3.10 -0.68 -17.26
CA LEU A 181 3.50 -2.05 -17.59
C LEU A 181 2.87 -2.54 -18.90
N ILE A 182 1.56 -2.40 -19.01
CA ILE A 182 0.78 -2.94 -20.11
C ILE A 182 1.05 -2.22 -21.44
N PRO A 183 1.11 -0.87 -21.52
CA PRO A 183 1.51 -0.17 -22.72
C PRO A 183 2.86 -0.63 -23.29
N TYR A 184 3.87 -0.86 -22.45
CA TYR A 184 5.17 -1.32 -22.94
C TYR A 184 5.20 -2.81 -23.27
N MET A 185 4.45 -3.68 -22.57
CA MET A 185 4.27 -5.08 -22.99
C MET A 185 3.56 -5.17 -24.34
N TYR A 186 2.53 -4.35 -24.55
CA TYR A 186 1.82 -4.23 -25.83
C TYR A 186 2.79 -3.85 -26.96
N TYR A 187 3.61 -2.82 -26.76
CA TYR A 187 4.58 -2.36 -27.75
C TYR A 187 5.48 -3.48 -28.28
N PHE A 188 6.10 -4.24 -27.37
CA PHE A 188 6.97 -5.34 -27.78
C PHE A 188 6.21 -6.50 -28.41
N TRP A 189 5.02 -6.80 -27.90
CA TRP A 189 4.16 -7.84 -28.46
C TRP A 189 3.68 -7.49 -29.86
N ASP A 190 3.14 -6.30 -30.07
CA ASP A 190 2.64 -5.84 -31.37
C ASP A 190 3.74 -5.83 -32.43
N ARG A 191 4.92 -5.35 -32.06
CA ARG A 191 6.11 -5.36 -32.90
C ARG A 191 6.53 -6.78 -33.31
N ASP A 192 6.56 -7.70 -32.34
CA ASP A 192 6.85 -9.12 -32.62
C ASP A 192 5.81 -9.74 -33.55
N VAL A 193 4.54 -9.44 -33.35
CA VAL A 193 3.44 -9.91 -34.21
C VAL A 193 3.58 -9.36 -35.63
N LYS A 194 3.82 -8.07 -35.80
CA LYS A 194 4.03 -7.43 -37.12
C LYS A 194 5.24 -8.00 -37.84
N GLN A 195 6.25 -8.50 -37.12
CA GLN A 195 7.45 -9.15 -37.68
C GLN A 195 7.31 -10.67 -37.84
N GLY A 196 6.20 -11.27 -37.44
CA GLY A 196 6.02 -12.72 -37.40
C GLY A 196 6.88 -13.46 -36.39
N TYR A 197 7.38 -12.76 -35.37
CA TYR A 197 8.21 -13.29 -34.30
C TYR A 197 7.35 -13.76 -33.12
N TYR A 198 6.73 -14.91 -33.26
CA TYR A 198 5.97 -15.55 -32.19
C TYR A 198 5.87 -17.06 -32.43
N THR A 199 5.58 -17.83 -31.40
CA THR A 199 5.33 -19.25 -31.46
C THR A 199 3.81 -19.51 -31.38
N GLU A 200 3.30 -20.44 -32.15
CA GLU A 200 1.90 -20.85 -32.23
C GLU A 200 0.98 -19.71 -32.67
N THR A 201 0.37 -18.92 -31.75
CA THR A 201 -0.47 -17.77 -32.09
C THR A 201 0.02 -16.52 -31.36
N PRO A 202 -0.28 -15.30 -31.88
CA PRO A 202 0.04 -14.05 -31.20
C PRO A 202 -0.48 -13.98 -29.75
N GLU A 203 -1.72 -14.41 -29.53
CA GLU A 203 -2.36 -14.39 -28.21
C GLU A 203 -1.66 -15.35 -27.25
N LYS A 204 -1.33 -16.57 -27.69
CA LYS A 204 -0.62 -17.54 -26.86
C LYS A 204 0.77 -17.06 -26.48
N TYR A 205 1.46 -16.42 -27.41
CA TYR A 205 2.76 -15.80 -27.15
C TYR A 205 2.66 -14.69 -26.09
N ALA A 206 1.65 -13.81 -26.20
CA ALA A 206 1.39 -12.79 -25.16
C ALA A 206 1.11 -13.43 -23.81
N LYS A 207 0.16 -14.36 -23.73
CA LYS A 207 -0.24 -15.05 -22.51
C LYS A 207 0.92 -15.75 -21.81
N GLN A 208 1.79 -16.45 -22.52
CA GLN A 208 2.98 -17.07 -21.95
C GLN A 208 3.95 -16.07 -21.33
N ASN A 209 4.11 -14.90 -21.95
CA ASN A 209 4.98 -13.84 -21.43
C ASN A 209 4.35 -13.15 -20.21
N ILE A 210 3.05 -12.90 -20.20
CA ILE A 210 2.29 -12.40 -19.05
C ILE A 210 2.44 -13.38 -17.87
N GLN A 211 2.16 -14.66 -18.12
CA GLN A 211 2.31 -15.72 -17.12
C GLN A 211 3.74 -15.76 -16.54
N SER A 212 4.74 -15.70 -17.41
CA SER A 212 6.16 -15.71 -17.01
C SER A 212 6.53 -14.55 -16.07
N PHE A 213 5.96 -13.36 -16.28
CA PHE A 213 6.14 -12.21 -15.40
C PHE A 213 5.42 -12.41 -14.06
N ILE A 214 4.13 -12.76 -14.09
CA ILE A 214 3.31 -12.93 -12.88
C ILE A 214 3.89 -14.01 -11.96
N TYR A 215 4.31 -15.15 -12.51
CA TYR A 215 4.95 -16.20 -11.71
C TYR A 215 6.24 -15.70 -11.04
N ALA A 216 7.08 -14.96 -11.76
CA ALA A 216 8.36 -14.48 -11.23
C ALA A 216 8.19 -13.53 -10.05
N ILE A 217 7.29 -12.54 -10.15
CA ILE A 217 7.11 -11.53 -9.09
C ILE A 217 6.43 -12.08 -7.83
N ASN A 218 5.70 -13.20 -7.95
CA ASN A 218 5.05 -13.87 -6.82
C ASN A 218 5.95 -14.91 -6.13
N GLN A 219 7.17 -15.15 -6.63
CA GLN A 219 8.08 -16.06 -5.97
C GLN A 219 8.63 -15.45 -4.67
N PRO A 220 8.70 -16.25 -3.58
CA PRO A 220 9.08 -15.74 -2.26
C PRO A 220 10.56 -15.30 -2.16
N TYR A 221 11.34 -15.44 -3.21
CA TYR A 221 12.73 -15.00 -3.29
C TYR A 221 12.94 -13.77 -4.18
N CYS A 222 11.88 -13.21 -4.78
CA CYS A 222 12.00 -12.09 -5.73
C CYS A 222 12.50 -10.81 -5.06
N ARG A 223 12.15 -10.59 -3.78
CA ARG A 223 12.53 -9.42 -2.99
C ARG A 223 13.38 -9.82 -1.80
N ASP A 224 14.58 -9.24 -1.70
CA ASP A 224 15.53 -9.48 -0.59
C ASP A 224 15.81 -10.97 -0.31
N GLY A 225 15.51 -11.87 -1.26
CA GLY A 225 15.72 -13.32 -1.13
C GLY A 225 14.68 -14.05 -0.26
N SER A 226 13.72 -13.37 0.34
CA SER A 226 12.78 -13.94 1.31
C SER A 226 11.32 -13.59 1.09
N GLN A 227 11.02 -12.71 0.13
CA GLN A 227 9.67 -12.20 -0.10
C GLN A 227 9.33 -12.09 -1.59
N SER A 228 8.04 -12.11 -1.91
CA SER A 228 7.53 -11.73 -3.24
C SER A 228 7.66 -10.21 -3.45
N ALA A 229 7.72 -9.77 -4.70
CA ALA A 229 7.71 -8.35 -5.01
C ALA A 229 6.30 -7.78 -4.89
N PHE A 230 6.07 -6.92 -3.92
CA PHE A 230 4.79 -6.21 -3.78
C PHE A 230 4.64 -5.21 -4.92
N THR A 231 3.94 -5.62 -5.97
CA THR A 231 3.77 -4.84 -7.20
C THR A 231 2.31 -4.47 -7.42
N ASN A 232 2.10 -3.34 -8.10
CA ASN A 232 0.79 -2.99 -8.64
C ASN A 232 0.91 -2.51 -10.08
N THR A 233 -0.19 -2.62 -10.82
CA THR A 233 -0.33 -2.06 -12.17
C THR A 233 -1.69 -1.41 -12.34
N SER A 234 -1.77 -0.50 -13.31
CA SER A 234 -3.00 0.23 -13.61
C SER A 234 -3.56 -0.23 -14.94
N ILE A 235 -4.88 -0.27 -14.99
CA ILE A 235 -5.68 -0.54 -16.15
C ILE A 235 -6.49 0.73 -16.43
N PHE A 236 -6.45 1.24 -17.62
CA PHE A 236 -6.95 2.57 -17.93
C PHE A 236 -8.07 2.54 -18.96
N ASP A 237 -9.09 3.38 -18.79
CA ASP A 237 -10.01 3.70 -19.87
C ASP A 237 -9.34 4.55 -20.96
N HIS A 238 -10.06 4.82 -22.04
CA HIS A 238 -9.57 5.59 -23.17
C HIS A 238 -9.10 7.00 -22.77
N GLU A 239 -9.83 7.67 -21.87
CA GLU A 239 -9.51 9.03 -21.43
C GLU A 239 -8.19 9.07 -20.65
N TYR A 240 -7.97 8.14 -19.71
CA TYR A 240 -6.71 8.03 -18.99
C TYR A 240 -5.54 7.70 -19.91
N LEU A 241 -5.70 6.73 -20.82
CA LEU A 241 -4.64 6.36 -21.77
C LEU A 241 -4.26 7.57 -22.64
N THR A 242 -5.25 8.26 -23.18
CA THR A 242 -5.04 9.45 -24.01
C THR A 242 -4.34 10.56 -23.24
N ALA A 243 -4.80 10.85 -22.02
CA ALA A 243 -4.24 11.93 -21.22
C ALA A 243 -2.83 11.65 -20.70
N LEU A 244 -2.55 10.40 -20.30
CA LEU A 244 -1.25 10.04 -19.72
C LEU A 244 -0.19 9.74 -20.77
N PHE A 245 -0.58 9.12 -21.87
CA PHE A 245 0.35 8.57 -22.85
C PHE A 245 0.19 9.11 -24.25
N GLY A 246 -0.90 9.85 -24.58
CA GLY A 246 -1.14 10.35 -25.91
C GLY A 246 -0.04 11.27 -26.48
N GLY A 247 0.69 11.97 -25.61
CA GLY A 247 1.86 12.78 -26.00
C GLY A 247 3.20 12.04 -25.99
N GLU A 248 3.20 10.74 -25.62
CA GLU A 248 4.41 9.93 -25.52
C GLU A 248 4.67 9.16 -26.82
N VAL A 249 5.92 8.77 -27.00
CA VAL A 249 6.36 7.91 -28.11
C VAL A 249 6.95 6.60 -27.59
N PHE A 250 6.77 5.55 -28.33
CA PHE A 250 7.46 4.29 -28.13
C PHE A 250 8.94 4.38 -28.54
N PRO A 251 9.79 3.41 -28.15
CA PRO A 251 11.22 3.41 -28.48
C PRO A 251 11.56 3.52 -29.97
N ASP A 252 10.67 3.12 -30.86
CA ASP A 252 10.83 3.24 -32.32
C ASP A 252 10.30 4.57 -32.89
N GLY A 253 9.80 5.47 -32.04
CA GLY A 253 9.26 6.78 -32.42
C GLY A 253 7.78 6.79 -32.81
N ALA A 254 7.08 5.66 -32.78
CA ALA A 254 5.63 5.62 -32.99
C ALA A 254 4.89 6.33 -31.85
N TYR A 255 3.88 7.13 -32.16
CA TYR A 255 3.08 7.82 -31.15
C TYR A 255 2.13 6.86 -30.45
N MET A 256 2.10 6.93 -29.12
CA MET A 256 1.19 6.07 -28.33
C MET A 256 -0.28 6.37 -28.56
N ILE A 257 -0.62 7.62 -28.97
CA ILE A 257 -2.00 8.01 -29.29
C ILE A 257 -2.57 7.17 -30.44
N ASP A 258 -1.75 6.78 -31.40
CA ASP A 258 -2.17 6.01 -32.57
C ASP A 258 -2.41 4.54 -32.24
N GLU A 259 -1.98 4.09 -31.05
CA GLU A 259 -2.02 2.68 -30.63
C GLU A 259 -2.96 2.45 -29.42
N ILE A 260 -3.75 3.47 -29.00
CA ILE A 260 -4.61 3.39 -27.79
C ILE A 260 -5.57 2.18 -27.85
N GLU A 261 -6.22 1.94 -28.98
CA GLU A 261 -7.13 0.80 -29.14
C GLU A 261 -6.42 -0.56 -28.99
N GLY A 262 -5.22 -0.67 -29.53
CA GLY A 262 -4.37 -1.85 -29.36
C GLY A 262 -3.98 -2.08 -27.91
N ILE A 263 -3.60 -1.00 -27.19
CA ILE A 263 -3.28 -1.05 -25.77
C ILE A 263 -4.50 -1.47 -24.95
N MET A 264 -5.69 -0.93 -25.25
CA MET A 264 -6.94 -1.28 -24.56
C MET A 264 -7.29 -2.76 -24.74
N ASN A 265 -7.14 -3.29 -25.93
CA ASN A 265 -7.38 -4.72 -26.21
C ASN A 265 -6.34 -5.60 -25.49
N PHE A 266 -5.10 -5.18 -25.44
CA PHE A 266 -4.05 -5.90 -24.72
C PHE A 266 -4.27 -5.86 -23.19
N GLN A 267 -4.79 -4.76 -22.64
CA GLN A 267 -5.20 -4.68 -21.24
C GLN A 267 -6.27 -5.72 -20.88
N LYS A 268 -7.27 -5.87 -21.74
CA LYS A 268 -8.32 -6.90 -21.57
C LYS A 268 -7.71 -8.31 -21.53
N MET A 269 -6.83 -8.63 -22.48
CA MET A 269 -6.14 -9.92 -22.55
C MET A 269 -5.22 -10.12 -21.31
N PHE A 270 -4.51 -9.09 -20.86
CA PHE A 270 -3.66 -9.15 -19.67
C PHE A 270 -4.47 -9.50 -18.42
N LEU A 271 -5.60 -8.81 -18.20
CA LEU A 271 -6.46 -9.07 -17.05
C LEU A 271 -7.08 -10.48 -17.09
N GLU A 272 -7.57 -10.91 -18.25
CA GLU A 272 -8.15 -12.25 -18.41
C GLU A 272 -7.12 -13.33 -18.08
N GLU A 273 -5.90 -13.23 -18.63
CA GLU A 273 -4.83 -14.20 -18.35
C GLU A 273 -4.44 -14.21 -16.89
N MET A 274 -4.35 -13.03 -16.27
CA MET A 274 -4.02 -12.93 -14.86
C MET A 274 -5.10 -13.54 -13.96
N SER A 275 -6.36 -13.33 -14.30
CA SER A 275 -7.50 -13.92 -13.57
C SER A 275 -7.54 -15.44 -13.74
N GLU A 276 -7.24 -15.97 -14.92
CA GLU A 276 -7.09 -17.40 -15.16
C GLU A 276 -5.95 -18.01 -14.33
N ILE A 277 -4.80 -17.32 -14.22
CA ILE A 277 -3.69 -17.74 -13.37
C ILE A 277 -4.12 -17.78 -11.89
N ARG A 278 -4.82 -16.75 -11.43
CA ARG A 278 -5.32 -16.66 -10.05
C ARG A 278 -6.37 -17.69 -9.69
N ALA A 279 -7.15 -18.16 -10.67
CA ALA A 279 -8.09 -19.27 -10.46
C ALA A 279 -7.38 -20.59 -10.09
N HIS A 280 -6.10 -20.73 -10.43
CA HIS A 280 -5.30 -21.92 -10.16
C HIS A 280 -4.22 -21.72 -9.10
N ASN A 281 -3.86 -20.48 -8.79
CA ASN A 281 -2.77 -20.13 -7.88
C ASN A 281 -3.17 -18.94 -7.00
N MET A 282 -2.82 -18.98 -5.73
CA MET A 282 -3.06 -17.88 -4.78
C MET A 282 -2.03 -16.74 -4.98
N PHE A 283 -1.93 -16.19 -6.18
CA PHE A 283 -1.03 -15.10 -6.49
C PHE A 283 -1.70 -13.74 -6.23
N THR A 284 -1.08 -12.94 -5.39
CA THR A 284 -1.57 -11.62 -5.00
C THR A 284 -1.15 -10.55 -6.01
N PHE A 285 0.07 -10.66 -6.55
CA PHE A 285 0.67 -9.61 -7.36
C PHE A 285 0.61 -9.86 -8.87
N PRO A 286 0.53 -8.77 -9.67
CA PRO A 286 0.34 -7.37 -9.27
C PRO A 286 -1.07 -7.11 -8.75
N VAL A 287 -1.23 -6.17 -7.80
CA VAL A 287 -2.54 -5.61 -7.49
C VAL A 287 -2.98 -4.75 -8.66
N ASN A 288 -4.21 -4.91 -9.12
CA ASN A 288 -4.75 -4.15 -10.26
C ASN A 288 -5.68 -3.05 -9.80
N SER A 289 -5.49 -1.85 -10.35
CA SER A 289 -6.43 -0.75 -10.21
C SER A 289 -6.97 -0.36 -11.58
N ILE A 290 -8.29 -0.49 -11.77
CA ILE A 290 -8.99 -0.06 -12.98
C ILE A 290 -9.36 1.40 -12.80
N SER A 291 -8.75 2.28 -13.59
CA SER A 291 -8.96 3.72 -13.55
C SER A 291 -9.95 4.16 -14.61
N LEU A 292 -11.05 4.79 -14.19
CA LEU A 292 -12.17 5.20 -15.03
C LEU A 292 -12.50 6.67 -14.81
N ILE A 293 -12.91 7.38 -15.85
CA ILE A 293 -13.42 8.75 -15.77
C ILE A 293 -14.94 8.76 -15.78
N LYS A 294 -15.53 9.41 -14.76
CA LYS A 294 -16.98 9.62 -14.66
C LYS A 294 -17.29 11.11 -14.53
N LYS A 295 -18.00 11.69 -15.51
CA LYS A 295 -18.41 13.09 -15.56
C LYS A 295 -19.92 13.20 -15.62
N ASP A 296 -20.51 14.09 -14.81
CA ASP A 296 -21.95 14.36 -14.79
C ASP A 296 -22.79 13.08 -14.64
N GLY A 297 -22.33 12.14 -13.77
CA GLY A 297 -23.00 10.88 -13.49
C GLY A 297 -22.88 9.81 -14.59
N LYS A 298 -22.02 10.02 -15.61
CA LYS A 298 -21.81 9.06 -16.71
C LYS A 298 -20.34 8.72 -16.87
N PHE A 299 -20.04 7.45 -17.09
CA PHE A 299 -18.71 7.06 -17.53
C PHE A 299 -18.43 7.60 -18.92
N VAL A 300 -17.28 8.24 -19.11
CA VAL A 300 -16.90 8.82 -20.40
C VAL A 300 -16.67 7.70 -21.42
N ASP A 301 -15.95 6.64 -21.02
CA ASP A 301 -15.84 5.40 -21.77
C ASP A 301 -16.77 4.34 -21.14
N GLU A 302 -18.06 4.42 -21.45
CA GLU A 302 -19.06 3.51 -20.88
C GLU A 302 -18.84 2.06 -21.32
N GLU A 303 -18.37 1.83 -22.54
CA GLU A 303 -18.13 0.48 -23.06
C GLU A 303 -17.04 -0.23 -22.25
N PHE A 304 -15.91 0.44 -22.02
CA PHE A 304 -14.83 -0.10 -21.22
C PHE A 304 -15.25 -0.25 -19.75
N ALA A 305 -15.96 0.72 -19.18
CA ALA A 305 -16.47 0.64 -17.81
C ALA A 305 -17.42 -0.55 -17.60
N ARG A 306 -18.29 -0.84 -18.58
CA ARG A 306 -19.17 -2.02 -18.57
C ARG A 306 -18.38 -3.32 -18.66
N TRP A 307 -17.40 -3.38 -19.55
CA TRP A 307 -16.51 -4.54 -19.64
C TRP A 307 -15.75 -4.77 -18.34
N ALA A 308 -15.16 -3.73 -17.76
CA ALA A 308 -14.43 -3.79 -16.50
C ALA A 308 -15.31 -4.25 -15.32
N CYS A 309 -16.55 -3.75 -15.25
CA CYS A 309 -17.53 -4.16 -14.25
C CYS A 309 -17.87 -5.65 -14.39
N GLU A 310 -18.12 -6.15 -15.61
CA GLU A 310 -18.43 -7.56 -15.85
C GLU A 310 -17.22 -8.46 -15.57
N HIS A 311 -16.03 -8.04 -15.98
CA HIS A 311 -14.79 -8.74 -15.66
C HIS A 311 -14.63 -8.89 -14.14
N ASN A 312 -14.75 -7.77 -13.39
CA ASN A 312 -14.59 -7.79 -11.93
C ASN A 312 -15.74 -8.54 -11.22
N ARG A 313 -16.98 -8.51 -11.76
CA ARG A 313 -18.09 -9.35 -11.28
C ARG A 313 -17.75 -10.85 -11.37
N LYS A 314 -17.08 -11.24 -12.46
CA LYS A 314 -16.69 -12.64 -12.71
C LYS A 314 -15.51 -13.07 -11.84
N TRP A 315 -14.48 -12.23 -11.72
CA TRP A 315 -13.19 -12.61 -11.15
C TRP A 315 -12.89 -11.99 -9.76
N ASN A 316 -13.49 -10.82 -9.48
CA ASN A 316 -13.33 -10.09 -8.21
C ASN A 316 -11.86 -9.89 -7.80
N ASP A 317 -11.02 -9.47 -8.71
CA ASP A 317 -9.57 -9.41 -8.56
C ASP A 317 -8.94 -8.05 -8.85
N SER A 318 -9.77 -7.03 -9.04
CA SER A 318 -9.33 -5.66 -9.35
C SER A 318 -10.06 -4.62 -8.49
N ASN A 319 -9.35 -3.54 -8.17
CA ASN A 319 -9.92 -2.38 -7.51
C ASN A 319 -10.39 -1.37 -8.56
N PHE A 320 -11.38 -0.55 -8.22
CA PHE A 320 -11.83 0.56 -9.06
C PHE A 320 -11.31 1.88 -8.50
N PHE A 321 -10.71 2.68 -9.37
CA PHE A 321 -10.37 4.07 -9.12
C PHE A 321 -11.18 4.94 -10.10
N VAL A 322 -12.14 5.70 -9.60
CA VAL A 322 -13.05 6.50 -10.42
C VAL A 322 -12.96 7.95 -10.00
N ASP A 323 -12.59 8.81 -10.93
CA ASP A 323 -12.47 10.26 -10.70
C ASP A 323 -13.20 11.02 -11.82
N ASP A 324 -13.41 12.33 -11.64
CA ASP A 324 -13.99 13.19 -12.66
C ASP A 324 -12.94 13.78 -13.61
N THR A 325 -11.66 13.64 -13.27
CA THR A 325 -10.53 14.13 -14.05
C THR A 325 -9.36 13.14 -14.06
N VAL A 326 -8.53 13.22 -15.10
CA VAL A 326 -7.29 12.45 -15.22
C VAL A 326 -6.12 13.00 -14.37
N THR A 327 -6.39 13.99 -13.50
CA THR A 327 -5.34 14.67 -12.73
C THR A 327 -4.87 13.88 -11.51
N SER A 328 -5.53 12.79 -11.16
CA SER A 328 -5.13 11.91 -10.08
C SER A 328 -5.02 10.45 -10.55
N LEU A 329 -4.14 9.71 -9.91
CA LEU A 329 -3.91 8.29 -10.15
C LEU A 329 -3.82 7.56 -8.83
N SER A 330 -4.32 6.33 -8.79
CA SER A 330 -4.00 5.39 -7.74
C SER A 330 -2.64 4.75 -8.02
N ASN A 331 -1.69 4.97 -7.12
CA ASN A 331 -0.39 4.33 -7.13
C ASN A 331 -0.22 3.56 -5.83
N CYS A 332 0.33 2.36 -5.88
CA CYS A 332 0.33 1.49 -4.71
C CYS A 332 -1.09 1.07 -4.25
N CYS A 333 -1.22 0.58 -3.03
CA CYS A 333 -2.48 0.07 -2.50
C CYS A 333 -3.54 1.15 -2.30
N ARG A 334 -3.13 2.39 -1.97
CA ARG A 334 -4.05 3.50 -1.64
C ARG A 334 -3.52 4.87 -2.03
N LEU A 335 -2.23 4.99 -2.34
CA LEU A 335 -1.59 6.27 -2.62
C LEU A 335 -2.26 6.95 -3.81
N LYS A 336 -2.99 8.03 -3.54
CA LYS A 336 -3.52 8.95 -4.54
C LYS A 336 -2.47 10.02 -4.80
N SER A 337 -2.10 10.19 -6.05
CA SER A 337 -1.17 11.24 -6.49
C SER A 337 -1.93 12.29 -7.29
N SER A 338 -1.76 13.55 -6.94
CA SER A 338 -2.31 14.67 -7.71
C SER A 338 -1.20 15.31 -8.55
N ILE A 339 -1.40 15.34 -9.85
CA ILE A 339 -0.48 15.98 -10.81
C ILE A 339 -0.38 17.49 -10.53
N LYS A 340 -1.49 18.11 -10.08
CA LYS A 340 -1.53 19.55 -9.78
C LYS A 340 -0.68 19.91 -8.57
N ASP A 341 -0.66 19.08 -7.53
CA ASP A 341 0.04 19.38 -6.27
C ASP A 341 1.56 19.24 -6.40
N LEU A 342 2.03 18.49 -7.40
CA LEU A 342 3.46 18.29 -7.67
C LEU A 342 4.08 19.37 -8.59
N GLY A 343 3.31 20.37 -9.01
CA GLY A 343 3.80 21.51 -9.80
C GLY A 343 4.17 21.21 -11.26
N PHE A 344 3.76 20.05 -11.79
CA PHE A 344 4.15 19.57 -13.12
C PHE A 344 3.13 19.93 -14.21
N PHE A 345 2.82 21.20 -14.39
CA PHE A 345 1.86 21.65 -15.40
C PHE A 345 2.31 21.47 -16.87
N ASN A 346 3.57 21.13 -17.14
CA ASN A 346 4.14 21.17 -18.49
C ASN A 346 4.56 19.82 -19.09
N SER A 347 4.33 18.68 -18.43
CA SER A 347 4.61 17.38 -19.02
C SER A 347 3.55 16.37 -18.62
N ILE A 348 2.49 16.33 -19.40
CA ILE A 348 1.50 15.26 -19.39
C ILE A 348 2.24 13.97 -19.80
N GLY A 349 2.17 12.92 -19.01
CA GLY A 349 2.64 11.57 -19.38
C GLY A 349 3.84 11.03 -18.60
N GLY A 350 4.96 11.70 -18.52
CA GLY A 350 6.19 11.13 -17.91
C GLY A 350 6.34 11.36 -16.41
N THR A 351 5.82 12.44 -15.87
CA THR A 351 6.06 12.90 -14.48
C THR A 351 5.09 12.32 -13.46
N ALA A 352 3.85 12.04 -13.84
CA ALA A 352 2.86 11.44 -12.94
C ALA A 352 3.21 9.99 -12.55
N LEU A 353 4.11 9.35 -13.25
CA LEU A 353 4.50 7.96 -13.03
C LEU A 353 5.69 7.80 -12.08
N ARG A 354 6.51 8.83 -11.86
CA ARG A 354 7.68 8.79 -10.96
C ARG A 354 7.34 9.34 -9.58
N VAL A 355 6.26 8.88 -8.99
CA VAL A 355 5.76 9.36 -7.70
C VAL A 355 5.85 8.27 -6.64
N GLY A 356 5.75 8.65 -5.36
CA GLY A 356 5.77 7.68 -4.28
C GLY A 356 5.73 8.33 -2.91
N SER A 357 6.00 7.54 -1.89
CA SER A 357 6.15 7.99 -0.51
C SER A 357 7.55 7.66 0.00
N VAL A 358 8.26 8.67 0.52
CA VAL A 358 9.57 8.45 1.15
C VAL A 358 9.40 7.66 2.43
N LYS A 359 8.37 7.98 3.22
CA LYS A 359 8.06 7.27 4.45
C LYS A 359 6.62 7.48 4.89
N VAL A 360 6.09 6.47 5.58
CA VAL A 360 4.77 6.48 6.21
C VAL A 360 4.94 6.35 7.73
N SER A 361 4.21 7.16 8.47
CA SER A 361 4.05 7.01 9.92
C SER A 361 2.61 7.31 10.29
N THR A 362 2.04 6.49 11.16
CA THR A 362 0.61 6.44 11.47
C THR A 362 0.29 6.99 12.85
N VAL A 363 -0.71 7.84 12.92
CA VAL A 363 -1.30 8.37 14.16
C VAL A 363 -2.37 7.40 14.66
N ASN A 364 -2.29 7.00 15.92
CA ASN A 364 -3.29 6.19 16.61
C ASN A 364 -4.39 7.10 17.19
N LEU A 365 -5.45 7.34 16.43
CA LEU A 365 -6.57 8.19 16.86
C LEU A 365 -7.33 7.58 18.04
N ALA A 366 -7.48 6.25 18.08
CA ALA A 366 -8.13 5.56 19.18
C ALA A 366 -7.41 5.83 20.53
N ARG A 367 -6.06 5.81 20.54
CA ARG A 367 -5.27 6.17 21.71
C ARG A 367 -5.58 7.59 22.19
N ILE A 368 -5.59 8.55 21.28
CA ILE A 368 -5.90 9.95 21.63
C ILE A 368 -7.29 10.03 22.25
N ALA A 369 -8.27 9.28 21.71
CA ALA A 369 -9.62 9.25 22.28
C ALA A 369 -9.66 8.63 23.70
N TYR A 370 -8.86 7.60 23.98
CA TYR A 370 -8.83 7.00 25.32
C TYR A 370 -8.14 7.86 26.37
N GLU A 371 -7.23 8.73 25.95
CA GLU A 371 -6.50 9.65 26.82
C GLU A 371 -7.30 10.91 27.16
N ASN A 372 -8.31 11.27 26.35
CA ASN A 372 -9.03 12.54 26.47
C ASN A 372 -10.54 12.29 26.66
N ASN A 373 -11.19 13.23 27.36
CA ASN A 373 -12.61 13.09 27.68
C ASN A 373 -13.51 14.02 26.85
N THR A 374 -12.98 15.11 26.32
CA THR A 374 -13.71 16.08 25.50
C THR A 374 -13.14 16.15 24.08
N GLU A 375 -13.93 16.65 23.12
CA GLU A 375 -13.47 16.89 21.75
C GLU A 375 -12.30 17.89 21.73
N GLU A 376 -12.36 18.93 22.52
CA GLU A 376 -11.34 19.97 22.57
C GLU A 376 -9.99 19.42 23.04
N GLU A 377 -9.98 18.62 24.12
CA GLU A 377 -8.78 17.93 24.61
C GLU A 377 -8.22 16.99 23.54
N PHE A 378 -9.10 16.23 22.87
CA PHE A 378 -8.72 15.33 21.78
C PHE A 378 -8.07 16.09 20.62
N LEU A 379 -8.70 17.17 20.14
CA LEU A 379 -8.20 17.95 19.00
C LEU A 379 -6.87 18.64 19.31
N GLU A 380 -6.69 19.16 20.52
CA GLU A 380 -5.41 19.72 20.95
C GLU A 380 -4.30 18.66 21.02
N LYS A 381 -4.61 17.48 21.58
CA LYS A 381 -3.67 16.36 21.61
C LYS A 381 -3.35 15.83 20.22
N LEU A 382 -4.34 15.78 19.33
CA LEU A 382 -4.17 15.42 17.91
C LEU A 382 -3.20 16.38 17.21
N LYS A 383 -3.36 17.69 17.42
CA LYS A 383 -2.49 18.73 16.86
C LYS A 383 -1.03 18.50 17.24
N GLN A 384 -0.77 18.25 18.53
CA GLN A 384 0.57 17.94 19.05
C GLN A 384 1.13 16.64 18.45
N THR A 385 0.32 15.58 18.41
CA THR A 385 0.73 14.26 17.91
C THR A 385 1.05 14.29 16.42
N VAL A 386 0.22 14.96 15.61
CA VAL A 386 0.46 15.13 14.17
C VAL A 386 1.74 15.93 13.93
N ASN A 387 1.95 17.05 14.63
CA ASN A 387 3.16 17.85 14.50
C ASN A 387 4.43 17.04 14.81
N ASN A 388 4.39 16.24 15.86
CA ASN A 388 5.50 15.34 16.23
C ASN A 388 5.76 14.28 15.15
N ASN A 389 4.69 13.73 14.57
CA ASN A 389 4.77 12.79 13.44
C ASN A 389 5.38 13.43 12.19
N LEU A 390 5.05 14.68 11.88
CA LEU A 390 5.62 15.38 10.73
C LEU A 390 7.10 15.70 10.90
N LYS A 391 7.56 16.01 12.10
CA LYS A 391 8.99 16.16 12.41
C LYS A 391 9.76 14.85 12.20
N LEU A 392 9.21 13.72 12.64
CA LEU A 392 9.76 12.39 12.34
C LEU A 392 9.92 12.17 10.85
N LEU A 393 8.84 12.36 10.08
CA LEU A 393 8.85 12.14 8.62
C LEU A 393 9.86 13.05 7.91
N HIS A 394 10.01 14.30 8.36
CA HIS A 394 11.03 15.22 7.86
C HIS A 394 12.45 14.71 8.10
N VAL A 395 12.72 14.24 9.31
CA VAL A 395 14.04 13.68 9.66
C VAL A 395 14.36 12.44 8.86
N VAL A 396 13.41 11.51 8.71
CA VAL A 396 13.61 10.31 7.89
C VAL A 396 13.91 10.69 6.44
N ARG A 397 13.16 11.65 5.86
CA ARG A 397 13.42 12.17 4.52
C ARG A 397 14.84 12.76 4.40
N SER A 398 15.29 13.52 5.39
CA SER A 398 16.64 14.11 5.39
C SER A 398 17.74 13.05 5.45
N ILE A 399 17.52 11.93 6.17
CA ILE A 399 18.43 10.79 6.19
C ILE A 399 18.49 10.13 4.80
N ILE A 400 17.34 9.87 4.18
CA ILE A 400 17.25 9.26 2.85
C ILE A 400 17.90 10.18 1.80
N LYS A 401 17.62 11.49 1.83
CA LYS A 401 18.23 12.48 0.91
C LYS A 401 19.76 12.43 0.98
N ARG A 402 20.32 12.40 2.19
CA ARG A 402 21.77 12.24 2.40
C ARG A 402 22.31 10.90 1.86
N ASN A 403 21.56 9.80 2.04
CA ASN A 403 21.96 8.50 1.49
C ASN A 403 21.97 8.52 -0.06
N ILE A 404 21.03 9.22 -0.69
CA ILE A 404 21.01 9.46 -2.15
C ILE A 404 22.26 10.23 -2.57
N GLU A 405 22.55 11.36 -1.91
CA GLU A 405 23.70 12.22 -2.20
C GLU A 405 25.06 11.48 -2.05
N LYS A 406 25.10 10.43 -1.24
CA LYS A 406 26.27 9.56 -1.05
C LYS A 406 26.28 8.31 -1.94
N GLY A 407 25.34 8.20 -2.88
CA GLY A 407 25.28 7.10 -3.85
C GLY A 407 24.78 5.76 -3.30
N LEU A 408 24.20 5.73 -2.08
CA LEU A 408 23.68 4.48 -1.49
C LEU A 408 22.37 3.99 -2.11
N LEU A 409 21.67 4.86 -2.86
CA LEU A 409 20.39 4.55 -3.47
C LEU A 409 20.44 4.74 -4.99
N PRO A 410 20.96 3.74 -5.71
CA PRO A 410 21.20 3.83 -7.16
C PRO A 410 19.93 4.06 -7.98
N ASN A 411 18.74 3.70 -7.48
CA ASN A 411 17.46 4.04 -8.13
C ASN A 411 17.34 5.56 -8.42
N TYR A 412 17.81 6.39 -7.49
CA TYR A 412 17.81 7.85 -7.66
C TYR A 412 18.97 8.34 -8.51
N THR A 413 20.17 7.82 -8.28
CA THR A 413 21.36 8.27 -9.03
C THR A 413 21.31 7.90 -10.50
N HIS A 414 20.60 6.82 -10.86
CA HIS A 414 20.33 6.44 -12.25
C HIS A 414 19.06 7.09 -12.83
N GLY A 415 18.37 7.96 -12.07
CA GLY A 415 17.21 8.68 -12.55
C GLY A 415 15.94 7.85 -12.72
N LEU A 416 15.89 6.64 -12.13
CA LEU A 416 14.67 5.81 -12.16
C LEU A 416 13.53 6.49 -11.40
N ILE A 417 13.87 7.25 -10.37
CA ILE A 417 12.92 7.99 -9.52
C ILE A 417 13.58 9.27 -8.97
N ASP A 418 12.76 10.27 -8.62
CA ASP A 418 13.20 11.54 -8.03
C ASP A 418 12.56 11.73 -6.65
N ILE A 419 13.37 12.08 -5.65
CA ILE A 419 12.88 12.34 -4.29
C ILE A 419 11.95 13.57 -4.24
N ASN A 420 12.13 14.54 -5.15
CA ASN A 420 11.32 15.76 -5.18
C ASN A 420 9.87 15.49 -5.61
N THR A 421 9.60 14.36 -6.27
CA THR A 421 8.25 13.94 -6.66
C THR A 421 7.60 12.98 -5.66
N GLN A 422 8.18 12.84 -4.47
CA GLN A 422 7.69 11.93 -3.44
C GLN A 422 7.13 12.67 -2.25
N TYR A 423 6.04 12.12 -1.73
CA TYR A 423 5.40 12.60 -0.50
C TYR A 423 6.10 12.09 0.75
N ASN A 424 5.90 12.80 1.85
CA ASN A 424 5.91 12.20 3.19
C ASN A 424 4.45 11.89 3.54
N THR A 425 4.17 10.69 4.03
CA THR A 425 2.79 10.25 4.28
C THR A 425 2.50 10.20 5.78
N CYS A 426 1.57 11.04 6.21
CA CYS A 426 0.99 10.98 7.55
C CYS A 426 -0.25 10.07 7.48
N GLY A 427 -0.11 8.86 8.01
CA GLY A 427 -1.19 7.90 8.12
C GLY A 427 -2.04 8.12 9.37
N PHE A 428 -3.24 7.56 9.37
CA PHE A 428 -4.10 7.49 10.55
C PHE A 428 -4.88 6.17 10.59
N ILE A 429 -5.30 5.78 11.79
CA ILE A 429 -6.12 4.60 12.07
C ILE A 429 -6.99 4.85 13.31
N GLY A 430 -8.12 4.17 13.44
CA GLY A 430 -8.94 4.20 14.64
C GLY A 430 -10.05 5.26 14.65
N ILE A 431 -10.55 5.66 13.49
CA ILE A 431 -11.73 6.57 13.39
C ILE A 431 -12.96 5.93 14.05
N TYR A 432 -13.25 4.67 13.74
CA TYR A 432 -14.39 3.96 14.33
C TYR A 432 -14.31 3.93 15.85
N GLU A 433 -13.18 3.54 16.40
CA GLU A 433 -12.93 3.46 17.83
C GLU A 433 -13.06 4.83 18.50
N THR A 434 -12.61 5.88 17.82
CA THR A 434 -12.77 7.27 18.27
C THR A 434 -14.25 7.65 18.35
N MET A 435 -15.02 7.42 17.28
CA MET A 435 -16.45 7.74 17.26
C MET A 435 -17.23 6.97 18.33
N LYS A 436 -16.91 5.69 18.50
CA LYS A 436 -17.54 4.86 19.53
C LYS A 436 -17.19 5.31 20.94
N LYS A 437 -15.94 5.70 21.22
CA LYS A 437 -15.49 6.21 22.52
C LYS A 437 -16.25 7.49 22.91
N PHE A 438 -16.55 8.37 21.95
CA PHE A 438 -17.30 9.61 22.20
C PHE A 438 -18.82 9.40 22.20
N GLY A 439 -19.31 8.18 21.94
CA GLY A 439 -20.76 7.89 21.93
C GLY A 439 -21.48 8.33 20.65
N TYR A 440 -20.75 8.48 19.55
CA TYR A 440 -21.28 8.94 18.26
C TYR A 440 -21.69 7.80 17.33
N THR A 441 -21.84 6.60 17.88
CA THR A 441 -22.39 5.44 17.18
C THR A 441 -23.63 4.94 17.87
N TYR A 442 -24.59 4.42 17.11
CA TYR A 442 -25.79 3.76 17.65
C TYR A 442 -26.09 2.48 16.86
N MET A 443 -26.93 1.61 17.41
CA MET A 443 -27.40 0.40 16.74
C MET A 443 -28.90 0.48 16.49
N ASP A 444 -29.33 -0.05 15.35
CA ASP A 444 -30.74 -0.24 15.04
C ASP A 444 -31.31 -1.53 15.70
N GLU A 445 -32.58 -1.83 15.44
CA GLU A 445 -33.26 -3.04 15.95
C GLU A 445 -32.71 -4.36 15.40
N PHE A 446 -31.85 -4.31 14.38
CA PHE A 446 -31.18 -5.45 13.77
C PHE A 446 -29.69 -5.54 14.14
N ASP A 447 -29.25 -4.80 15.16
CA ASP A 447 -27.84 -4.68 15.59
C ASP A 447 -26.88 -4.12 14.53
N ASN A 448 -27.40 -3.38 13.53
CA ASN A 448 -26.52 -2.67 12.61
C ASN A 448 -26.02 -1.39 13.28
N THR A 449 -24.72 -1.14 13.17
CA THR A 449 -24.07 0.07 13.68
C THR A 449 -24.18 1.21 12.68
N PHE A 450 -24.53 2.39 13.15
CA PHE A 450 -24.63 3.63 12.38
C PHE A 450 -23.84 4.75 13.07
N TYR A 451 -23.42 5.73 12.28
CA TYR A 451 -22.90 7.01 12.76
C TYR A 451 -24.03 8.03 12.84
N ASN A 452 -24.10 8.75 13.97
CA ASN A 452 -24.99 9.91 14.09
C ASN A 452 -24.36 11.16 13.44
N ASP A 453 -25.07 12.28 13.43
CA ASP A 453 -24.58 13.51 12.78
C ASP A 453 -23.35 14.09 13.48
N GLU A 454 -23.26 13.95 14.80
CA GLU A 454 -22.11 14.36 15.60
C GLU A 454 -20.82 13.64 15.16
N ALA A 455 -20.91 12.35 14.76
CA ALA A 455 -19.75 11.61 14.23
C ALA A 455 -19.19 12.27 12.98
N PHE A 456 -20.04 12.72 12.07
CA PHE A 456 -19.60 13.39 10.84
C PHE A 456 -18.98 14.77 11.11
N GLU A 457 -19.60 15.55 11.98
CA GLU A 457 -19.07 16.86 12.38
C GLU A 457 -17.72 16.72 13.12
N PHE A 458 -17.61 15.76 14.03
CA PHE A 458 -16.37 15.51 14.74
C PHE A 458 -15.28 14.95 13.82
N GLY A 459 -15.63 14.00 12.94
CA GLY A 459 -14.70 13.48 11.93
C GLY A 459 -14.15 14.58 11.02
N LYS A 460 -15.02 15.52 10.59
CA LYS A 460 -14.59 16.70 9.83
C LYS A 460 -13.57 17.53 10.62
N LYS A 461 -13.83 17.86 11.89
CA LYS A 461 -12.89 18.60 12.75
C LYS A 461 -11.54 17.89 12.89
N ILE A 462 -11.54 16.55 13.03
CA ILE A 462 -10.32 15.74 13.08
C ILE A 462 -9.47 15.97 11.83
N PHE A 463 -10.05 15.85 10.65
CA PHE A 463 -9.33 16.05 9.39
C PHE A 463 -8.93 17.51 9.17
N GLU A 464 -9.75 18.47 9.55
CA GLU A 464 -9.41 19.89 9.45
C GLU A 464 -8.17 20.22 10.29
N VAL A 465 -8.09 19.73 11.53
CA VAL A 465 -6.89 19.89 12.38
C VAL A 465 -5.67 19.21 11.76
N MET A 466 -5.81 18.00 11.24
CA MET A 466 -4.69 17.32 10.58
C MET A 466 -4.19 18.09 9.35
N HIS A 467 -5.10 18.64 8.56
CA HIS A 467 -4.75 19.48 7.40
C HIS A 467 -4.13 20.82 7.81
N GLU A 468 -4.64 21.47 8.86
CA GLU A 468 -4.07 22.71 9.39
C GLU A 468 -2.60 22.51 9.77
N VAL A 469 -2.32 21.51 10.60
CA VAL A 469 -0.95 21.19 11.05
C VAL A 469 -0.04 20.81 9.87
N LYS A 470 -0.54 19.98 8.97
CA LYS A 470 0.19 19.58 7.76
C LYS A 470 0.54 20.78 6.90
N ASN A 471 -0.44 21.64 6.60
CA ASN A 471 -0.26 22.80 5.75
C ASN A 471 0.73 23.80 6.37
N GLU A 472 0.63 24.04 7.67
CA GLU A 472 1.57 24.91 8.37
C GLU A 472 2.99 24.35 8.34
N PHE A 473 3.16 23.05 8.62
CA PHE A 473 4.47 22.39 8.64
C PHE A 473 5.15 22.37 7.27
N GLN A 474 4.39 22.24 6.18
CA GLN A 474 4.98 22.12 4.83
C GLN A 474 5.23 23.46 4.12
N LYS A 475 4.82 24.61 4.68
CA LYS A 475 4.94 25.93 4.02
C LYS A 475 6.35 26.28 3.52
N ASP A 476 7.36 25.89 4.28
CA ASP A 476 8.78 26.17 4.01
C ASP A 476 9.55 24.93 3.51
N LYS A 477 8.86 23.88 3.11
CA LYS A 477 9.47 22.64 2.61
C LYS A 477 9.41 22.54 1.09
N ASP A 478 10.42 21.89 0.53
CA ASP A 478 10.54 21.58 -0.90
C ASP A 478 9.84 20.29 -1.33
N TYR A 479 8.93 19.78 -0.49
CA TYR A 479 8.19 18.54 -0.72
C TYR A 479 6.76 18.61 -0.17
N GLN A 480 5.91 17.74 -0.65
CA GLN A 480 4.52 17.65 -0.21
C GLN A 480 4.32 16.57 0.87
N ILE A 481 3.33 16.80 1.72
CA ILE A 481 2.86 15.84 2.73
C ILE A 481 1.42 15.49 2.38
N ASN A 482 1.10 14.19 2.41
CA ASN A 482 -0.28 13.72 2.25
C ASN A 482 -0.82 13.07 3.52
N LEU A 483 -2.15 13.02 3.62
CA LEU A 483 -2.88 12.30 4.66
C LEU A 483 -3.51 11.06 4.04
N GLU A 484 -3.25 9.89 4.63
CA GLU A 484 -3.66 8.61 4.06
C GLU A 484 -4.36 7.73 5.10
N GLN A 485 -5.49 7.15 4.69
CA GLN A 485 -6.08 6.03 5.39
C GLN A 485 -5.22 4.79 5.09
N ILE A 486 -4.28 4.47 5.98
CA ILE A 486 -3.29 3.41 5.71
C ILE A 486 -3.91 2.01 5.68
N PRO A 487 -3.36 1.06 4.91
CA PRO A 487 -3.67 -0.36 5.06
C PRO A 487 -3.19 -0.81 6.45
N GLY A 488 -4.13 -1.17 7.33
CA GLY A 488 -3.83 -1.39 8.76
C GLY A 488 -2.92 -2.58 9.03
N GLU A 489 -3.17 -3.71 8.38
CA GLU A 489 -2.40 -4.94 8.49
C GLU A 489 -1.95 -5.24 9.95
N ASN A 490 -0.71 -5.64 10.14
CA ASN A 490 -0.11 -5.86 11.46
C ASN A 490 -0.11 -4.61 12.36
N THR A 491 -0.14 -3.40 11.78
CA THR A 491 -0.19 -2.15 12.53
C THR A 491 -1.46 -2.06 13.37
N ALA A 492 -2.62 -2.35 12.76
CA ALA A 492 -3.91 -2.30 13.44
C ALA A 492 -3.96 -3.18 14.70
N SER A 493 -3.45 -4.42 14.59
CA SER A 493 -3.35 -5.35 15.71
C SER A 493 -2.36 -4.88 16.79
N LYS A 494 -1.18 -4.38 16.38
CA LYS A 494 -0.16 -3.91 17.33
C LYS A 494 -0.61 -2.69 18.11
N LEU A 495 -1.31 -1.75 17.48
CA LEU A 495 -1.84 -0.56 18.13
C LEU A 495 -2.90 -0.94 19.17
N GLN A 496 -3.86 -1.80 18.81
CA GLN A 496 -4.88 -2.26 19.74
C GLN A 496 -4.26 -3.01 20.94
N LYS A 497 -3.37 -3.96 20.70
CA LYS A 497 -2.68 -4.70 21.79
C LYS A 497 -1.90 -3.80 22.72
N ALA A 498 -1.28 -2.74 22.20
CA ALA A 498 -0.61 -1.74 23.04
C ALA A 498 -1.60 -0.98 23.91
N ASP A 499 -2.76 -0.60 23.35
CA ASP A 499 -3.80 0.10 24.08
C ASP A 499 -4.49 -0.81 25.11
N GLU A 500 -4.65 -2.09 24.83
CA GLU A 500 -5.13 -3.08 25.80
C GLU A 500 -4.20 -3.22 27.02
N ILE A 501 -2.90 -3.10 26.81
CA ILE A 501 -1.93 -3.08 27.92
C ILE A 501 -2.06 -1.80 28.75
N LEU A 502 -2.21 -0.65 28.12
CA LEU A 502 -2.19 0.65 28.79
C LEU A 502 -3.57 1.09 29.31
N TYR A 503 -4.64 0.73 28.60
CA TYR A 503 -6.02 1.17 28.86
C TYR A 503 -7.02 0.00 28.82
N PRO A 504 -6.83 -1.08 29.59
CA PRO A 504 -7.60 -2.33 29.45
C PRO A 504 -9.11 -2.17 29.60
N ASN A 505 -9.55 -1.11 30.31
CA ASN A 505 -10.96 -0.82 30.57
C ASN A 505 -11.56 0.22 29.62
N LYS A 506 -10.78 0.81 28.71
CA LYS A 506 -11.22 1.86 27.79
C LYS A 506 -11.25 1.41 26.33
N VAL A 507 -10.48 0.38 25.99
CA VAL A 507 -10.34 -0.09 24.60
C VAL A 507 -11.64 -0.64 24.07
N VAL A 508 -12.04 -0.16 22.89
CA VAL A 508 -13.14 -0.72 22.11
C VAL A 508 -12.73 -2.09 21.60
N LYS A 509 -13.48 -3.13 21.97
CA LYS A 509 -13.18 -4.55 21.68
C LYS A 509 -14.17 -5.19 20.71
N ASP A 510 -14.81 -4.39 19.87
CA ASP A 510 -15.75 -4.90 18.88
C ASP A 510 -15.07 -5.75 17.80
N LEU A 511 -13.79 -5.49 17.57
CA LEU A 511 -12.95 -6.20 16.62
C LEU A 511 -11.63 -6.61 17.29
N PRO A 512 -10.95 -7.64 16.77
CA PRO A 512 -9.64 -8.08 17.30
C PRO A 512 -8.47 -7.16 16.86
N LEU A 513 -8.76 -6.11 16.09
CA LEU A 513 -7.80 -5.13 15.59
C LEU A 513 -8.52 -3.81 15.32
N TYR A 514 -7.80 -2.69 15.35
CA TYR A 514 -8.38 -1.39 15.03
C TYR A 514 -8.83 -1.29 13.57
N ALA A 515 -9.89 -0.53 13.37
CA ALA A 515 -10.41 -0.28 12.03
C ALA A 515 -9.42 0.53 11.20
N ASN A 516 -8.96 -0.06 10.10
CA ASN A 516 -8.23 0.65 9.04
C ASN A 516 -9.18 1.31 8.03
N GLN A 517 -10.46 0.97 8.08
CA GLN A 517 -11.56 1.63 7.37
C GLN A 517 -12.19 2.68 8.29
N PHE A 518 -12.92 3.63 7.74
CA PHE A 518 -13.69 4.60 8.55
C PHE A 518 -14.73 3.93 9.45
N ILE A 519 -15.19 2.75 9.06
CA ILE A 519 -15.92 1.80 9.92
C ILE A 519 -15.35 0.41 9.65
N GLY A 520 -14.99 -0.33 10.72
CA GLY A 520 -14.31 -1.61 10.61
C GLY A 520 -15.05 -2.63 9.75
N LEU A 521 -14.31 -3.42 8.96
CA LEU A 521 -14.88 -4.41 8.03
C LEU A 521 -15.75 -5.45 8.75
N GLY A 522 -15.36 -5.87 9.94
CA GLY A 522 -16.10 -6.81 10.77
C GLY A 522 -17.28 -6.20 11.53
N ILE A 523 -17.47 -4.89 11.50
CA ILE A 523 -18.62 -4.24 12.16
C ILE A 523 -19.88 -4.47 11.32
N LYS A 524 -20.90 -5.02 11.97
CA LYS A 524 -22.21 -5.20 11.35
C LYS A 524 -22.84 -3.84 11.05
N THR A 525 -23.01 -3.54 9.79
CA THR A 525 -23.65 -2.31 9.29
C THR A 525 -24.18 -2.54 7.87
N THR A 526 -25.04 -1.66 7.38
CA THR A 526 -25.55 -1.75 6.02
C THR A 526 -24.49 -1.27 5.01
N MET A 527 -24.50 -1.81 3.79
CA MET A 527 -23.64 -1.31 2.71
C MET A 527 -23.88 0.17 2.43
N LYS A 528 -25.13 0.62 2.50
CA LYS A 528 -25.50 2.03 2.33
C LYS A 528 -24.81 2.92 3.37
N GLU A 529 -24.79 2.50 4.63
CA GLU A 529 -24.13 3.25 5.70
C GLU A 529 -22.61 3.25 5.52
N ARG A 530 -22.03 2.13 5.16
CA ARG A 530 -20.59 2.01 4.88
C ARG A 530 -20.14 2.96 3.76
N ILE A 531 -20.93 3.05 2.69
CA ILE A 531 -20.69 3.99 1.58
C ILE A 531 -20.89 5.43 2.04
N ARG A 532 -21.94 5.74 2.84
CA ARG A 532 -22.17 7.08 3.40
C ARG A 532 -21.00 7.58 4.23
N ILE A 533 -20.47 6.74 5.10
CA ILE A 533 -19.31 7.05 5.94
C ILE A 533 -18.05 7.25 5.07
N ALA A 534 -17.79 6.35 4.12
CA ALA A 534 -16.66 6.47 3.22
C ALA A 534 -16.71 7.77 2.40
N SER A 535 -17.83 8.06 1.78
CA SER A 535 -18.06 9.29 0.99
C SER A 535 -17.85 10.57 1.80
N ALA A 536 -18.25 10.58 3.06
CA ALA A 536 -18.09 11.74 3.92
C ALA A 536 -16.61 12.08 4.20
N PHE A 537 -15.75 11.07 4.30
CA PHE A 537 -14.36 11.23 4.75
C PHE A 537 -13.30 11.06 3.64
N ASP A 538 -13.60 10.37 2.54
CA ASP A 538 -12.65 10.13 1.43
C ASP A 538 -12.01 11.43 0.91
N LYS A 539 -12.79 12.48 0.75
CA LYS A 539 -12.35 13.79 0.26
C LYS A 539 -11.25 14.46 1.10
N TYR A 540 -11.10 14.08 2.38
CA TYR A 540 -10.06 14.61 3.26
C TYR A 540 -8.75 13.81 3.17
N CYS A 541 -8.75 12.65 2.52
CA CYS A 541 -7.57 11.81 2.36
C CYS A 541 -6.79 12.20 1.11
N SER A 542 -5.94 13.22 1.22
CA SER A 542 -5.11 13.67 0.09
C SER A 542 -4.12 12.61 -0.41
N GLY A 543 -3.76 11.65 0.44
CA GLY A 543 -2.94 10.46 0.11
C GLY A 543 -3.75 9.25 -0.31
N GLY A 544 -5.08 9.34 -0.24
CA GLY A 544 -6.01 8.29 -0.63
C GLY A 544 -6.65 7.56 0.54
N SER A 545 -7.78 6.95 0.24
CA SER A 545 -8.49 5.98 1.07
C SER A 545 -9.07 4.91 0.15
N ILE A 546 -9.46 3.77 0.68
CA ILE A 546 -10.16 2.73 -0.07
C ILE A 546 -11.40 2.28 0.69
N LEU A 547 -12.50 2.10 -0.03
CA LEU A 547 -13.69 1.44 0.49
C LEU A 547 -13.64 -0.04 0.12
N HIS A 548 -13.52 -0.91 1.12
CA HIS A 548 -13.75 -2.34 0.93
C HIS A 548 -15.25 -2.63 1.06
N ALA A 549 -15.89 -2.83 -0.08
CA ALA A 549 -17.28 -3.23 -0.13
C ALA A 549 -17.38 -4.75 -0.01
N ASN A 550 -17.41 -5.25 1.23
CA ASN A 550 -17.59 -6.68 1.49
C ASN A 550 -19.01 -7.09 1.13
N ILE A 551 -19.17 -7.94 0.11
CA ILE A 551 -20.42 -8.55 -0.30
C ILE A 551 -20.40 -10.03 0.08
N GLU A 552 -21.48 -10.53 0.68
CA GLU A 552 -21.55 -11.91 1.18
C GLU A 552 -21.48 -12.96 0.06
N ALA A 553 -21.98 -12.59 -1.12
CA ALA A 553 -21.98 -13.45 -2.30
C ALA A 553 -21.67 -12.63 -3.56
N PRO A 554 -21.07 -13.24 -4.59
CA PRO A 554 -20.88 -12.59 -5.89
C PRO A 554 -22.19 -12.04 -6.43
N PHE A 555 -22.13 -10.92 -7.14
CA PHE A 555 -23.30 -10.36 -7.85
C PHE A 555 -23.91 -11.39 -8.79
N SER A 556 -25.20 -11.62 -8.67
CA SER A 556 -25.90 -12.66 -9.46
C SER A 556 -26.00 -12.34 -10.94
N ASN A 557 -25.95 -11.07 -11.31
CA ASN A 557 -25.99 -10.61 -12.69
C ASN A 557 -25.26 -9.27 -12.86
N PHE A 558 -25.03 -8.88 -14.11
CA PHE A 558 -24.36 -7.64 -14.47
C PHE A 558 -25.06 -6.39 -13.89
N GLU A 559 -26.38 -6.33 -13.99
CA GLU A 559 -27.14 -5.14 -13.56
C GLU A 559 -26.96 -4.83 -12.07
N GLN A 560 -26.86 -5.86 -11.22
CA GLN A 560 -26.58 -5.65 -9.79
C GLN A 560 -25.17 -5.06 -9.58
N ALA A 561 -24.17 -5.60 -10.25
CA ALA A 561 -22.81 -5.08 -10.17
C ALA A 561 -22.72 -3.64 -10.70
N TRP A 562 -23.32 -3.39 -11.86
CA TRP A 562 -23.36 -2.09 -12.51
C TRP A 562 -24.07 -1.03 -11.68
N ASN A 563 -25.22 -1.37 -11.09
CA ASN A 563 -25.96 -0.47 -10.21
C ASN A 563 -25.15 -0.16 -8.93
N MET A 564 -24.43 -1.14 -8.37
CA MET A 564 -23.58 -0.90 -7.20
C MET A 564 -22.37 -0.04 -7.54
N LEU A 565 -21.71 -0.29 -8.67
CA LEU A 565 -20.61 0.54 -9.18
C LEU A 565 -21.06 2.00 -9.35
N ASN A 566 -22.20 2.22 -10.01
CA ASN A 566 -22.76 3.56 -10.18
C ASN A 566 -23.13 4.20 -8.84
N TYR A 567 -23.79 3.47 -7.94
CA TYR A 567 -24.19 4.00 -6.65
C TYR A 567 -22.99 4.47 -5.82
N ILE A 568 -21.93 3.67 -5.72
CA ILE A 568 -20.70 4.02 -4.96
C ILE A 568 -20.07 5.29 -5.54
N THR A 569 -19.92 5.33 -6.87
CA THR A 569 -19.28 6.46 -7.55
C THR A 569 -20.12 7.74 -7.52
N ASP A 570 -21.45 7.62 -7.59
CA ASP A 570 -22.39 8.76 -7.46
C ASP A 570 -22.40 9.35 -6.04
N GLN A 571 -21.99 8.57 -5.02
CA GLN A 571 -21.78 9.08 -3.67
C GLN A 571 -20.40 9.78 -3.51
N GLY A 572 -19.54 9.78 -4.53
CA GLY A 572 -18.24 10.45 -4.51
C GLY A 572 -17.11 9.64 -3.87
N VAL A 573 -17.27 8.31 -3.71
CA VAL A 573 -16.17 7.44 -3.32
C VAL A 573 -15.29 7.19 -4.55
N THR A 574 -14.00 7.52 -4.44
CA THR A 574 -13.07 7.49 -5.58
C THR A 574 -12.37 6.15 -5.75
N TYR A 575 -12.02 5.47 -4.64
CA TYR A 575 -11.29 4.21 -4.71
C TYR A 575 -11.98 3.14 -3.87
N PHE A 576 -12.28 2.00 -4.48
CA PHE A 576 -12.99 0.92 -3.80
C PHE A 576 -12.74 -0.44 -4.44
N ALA A 577 -12.99 -1.49 -3.66
CA ALA A 577 -12.97 -2.88 -4.10
C ALA A 577 -14.25 -3.59 -3.69
N PHE A 578 -14.77 -4.46 -4.56
CA PHE A 578 -15.77 -5.46 -4.17
C PHE A 578 -15.03 -6.68 -3.62
N ASN A 579 -15.29 -7.03 -2.38
CA ASN A 579 -14.69 -8.20 -1.75
C ASN A 579 -15.75 -9.29 -1.55
N THR A 580 -15.47 -10.49 -2.08
CA THR A 580 -16.28 -11.67 -1.85
C THR A 580 -15.44 -12.76 -1.19
N LYS A 581 -16.10 -13.72 -0.54
CA LYS A 581 -15.42 -14.91 -0.08
C LYS A 581 -15.00 -15.76 -1.27
N ILE A 582 -13.74 -16.12 -1.31
CA ILE A 582 -13.15 -17.04 -2.27
C ILE A 582 -12.95 -18.38 -1.55
N GLN A 583 -13.45 -19.46 -2.13
CA GLN A 583 -13.23 -20.82 -1.64
C GLN A 583 -11.97 -21.39 -2.27
N VAL A 584 -11.26 -22.22 -1.53
CA VAL A 584 -10.09 -22.95 -2.00
C VAL A 584 -10.26 -24.43 -1.71
N CYS A 585 -9.94 -25.29 -2.66
CA CYS A 585 -9.92 -26.73 -2.47
C CYS A 585 -8.54 -27.24 -2.01
N LYS A 586 -8.43 -28.50 -1.61
CA LYS A 586 -7.16 -29.14 -1.21
C LYS A 586 -6.05 -29.08 -2.25
N ASN A 587 -6.39 -28.87 -3.51
CA ASN A 587 -5.44 -28.70 -4.61
C ASN A 587 -5.09 -27.22 -4.87
N ASN A 588 -5.43 -26.33 -3.94
CA ASN A 588 -5.20 -24.87 -4.01
C ASN A 588 -5.88 -24.15 -5.21
N HIS A 589 -6.92 -24.73 -5.80
CA HIS A 589 -7.71 -24.01 -6.79
C HIS A 589 -8.64 -23.02 -6.07
N ALA A 590 -8.58 -21.76 -6.45
CA ALA A 590 -9.48 -20.71 -5.99
C ALA A 590 -10.76 -20.69 -6.85
N PHE A 591 -11.94 -20.57 -6.24
CA PHE A 591 -13.22 -20.58 -6.93
C PHE A 591 -14.35 -19.96 -6.10
N PHE A 592 -15.48 -19.72 -6.74
CA PHE A 592 -16.72 -19.34 -6.07
C PHE A 592 -17.71 -20.52 -6.11
N GLY A 593 -18.26 -20.87 -4.95
CA GLY A 593 -19.28 -21.92 -4.87
C GLY A 593 -18.91 -23.06 -3.92
N LYS A 594 -19.68 -24.16 -3.99
CA LYS A 594 -19.55 -25.28 -3.03
C LYS A 594 -18.57 -26.36 -3.50
N LYS A 595 -18.21 -26.38 -4.78
CA LYS A 595 -17.30 -27.37 -5.37
C LYS A 595 -16.37 -26.71 -6.35
N CYS A 596 -15.13 -27.16 -6.36
CA CYS A 596 -14.10 -26.67 -7.27
C CYS A 596 -14.46 -27.01 -8.73
N PRO A 597 -14.58 -26.04 -9.62
CA PRO A 597 -14.89 -26.27 -11.04
C PRO A 597 -13.75 -26.96 -11.79
N VAL A 598 -12.52 -26.91 -11.27
CA VAL A 598 -11.33 -27.47 -11.90
C VAL A 598 -11.16 -28.96 -11.58
N CYS A 599 -11.28 -29.36 -10.31
CA CYS A 599 -11.02 -30.73 -9.87
C CYS A 599 -12.22 -31.42 -9.22
N GLY A 600 -13.37 -30.75 -9.09
CA GLY A 600 -14.57 -31.28 -8.43
C GLY A 600 -14.46 -31.44 -6.91
N GLY A 601 -13.33 -31.05 -6.32
CA GLY A 601 -13.07 -31.16 -4.88
C GLY A 601 -13.96 -30.26 -4.03
N ASP A 602 -14.13 -30.64 -2.76
CA ASP A 602 -14.85 -29.84 -1.79
C ASP A 602 -14.03 -28.63 -1.33
N VAL A 603 -14.71 -27.65 -0.73
CA VAL A 603 -14.08 -26.49 -0.09
C VAL A 603 -13.22 -26.96 1.09
N ASP A 604 -11.95 -26.61 1.09
CA ASP A 604 -10.99 -26.86 2.16
C ASP A 604 -10.73 -25.59 3.00
N GLY A 605 -10.90 -24.41 2.41
CA GLY A 605 -10.78 -23.13 3.08
C GLY A 605 -11.59 -22.02 2.40
N GLU A 606 -11.91 -20.98 3.17
CA GLU A 606 -12.53 -19.77 2.69
C GLU A 606 -11.63 -18.58 3.01
N TYR A 607 -11.42 -17.70 2.04
CA TYR A 607 -10.62 -16.49 2.18
C TYR A 607 -11.46 -15.31 1.76
N THR A 608 -11.34 -14.21 2.48
CA THR A 608 -11.83 -12.91 2.01
C THR A 608 -10.61 -12.14 1.51
N ARG A 609 -10.66 -11.60 0.31
CA ARG A 609 -9.64 -10.68 -0.15
C ARG A 609 -9.67 -9.46 0.77
N ILE A 610 -8.60 -9.27 1.52
CA ILE A 610 -8.35 -8.08 2.33
C ILE A 610 -7.12 -7.43 1.74
N ASP A 611 -7.28 -6.25 1.20
CA ASP A 611 -6.12 -5.46 0.73
C ASP A 611 -5.58 -4.59 1.85
#